data_197fa351d22ffb95f7e3e8a97bcdfa3e
#
_entry.id   197fa351d22ffb95f7e3e8a97bcdfa3e
#
_cell.length_a   1.000
_cell.length_b   1.000
_cell.length_c   1.000
_cell.angle_alpha   90.00
_cell.angle_beta   90.00
_cell.angle_gamma   90.00
#
_symmetry.space_group_name_H-M   'P 1'
#
loop_
_entity.id
_entity.type
_entity.pdbx_description
1 polymer ?
#
loop_
_entity_poly.entity_id
_entity_poly.type
_entity_poly.pdbx_seq_one_letter_code
_entity_poly.pdbx_strand_id
1 'polypeptide(L)'
;MSEKNKNKIVTILFAIIIILSFFINIIKKDEIISIAERRKLEQFPSVSISQIINGTFFNKFDKYVTDQFFERELFRKIKINTELKLLSKKNYNNLYEYNNYIIEQIYPLNEKSVLNISNKIIEIKEKYLTENNKIYYSIIPDKNYFINKDNLKIDYNNLENILNEKLNFGKYIRIFDLLQLEDYYKTDSHWKQEKLIKIAQKF
;
A
#
# COMPACT_ATOMS: atom_id res chain seq x y z
N MET A 1 23.76 44.08 -2.72
CA MET A 1 23.56 43.43 -4.03
C MET A 1 22.22 43.91 -4.57
N SER A 2 22.17 44.41 -5.81
CA SER A 2 20.90 44.87 -6.43
C SER A 2 19.93 43.67 -6.53
N GLU A 3 18.61 43.90 -6.34
CA GLU A 3 17.58 42.87 -6.51
C GLU A 3 17.68 42.15 -7.84
N LYS A 4 17.94 42.91 -8.90
CA LYS A 4 18.16 42.38 -10.24
C LYS A 4 19.30 41.35 -10.32
N ASN A 5 20.41 41.61 -9.64
CA ASN A 5 21.55 40.68 -9.59
C ASN A 5 21.22 39.45 -8.74
N LYS A 6 20.49 39.61 -7.64
CA LYS A 6 20.03 38.51 -6.80
C LYS A 6 19.12 37.55 -7.59
N ASN A 7 18.13 38.10 -8.28
CA ASN A 7 17.20 37.32 -9.12
C ASN A 7 17.92 36.58 -10.23
N LYS A 8 18.89 37.25 -10.90
CA LYS A 8 19.70 36.63 -11.96
C LYS A 8 20.52 35.45 -11.42
N ILE A 9 21.14 35.60 -10.25
CA ILE A 9 21.91 34.51 -9.62
C ILE A 9 21.02 33.33 -9.28
N VAL A 10 19.85 33.59 -8.67
CA VAL A 10 18.88 32.52 -8.32
C VAL A 10 18.42 31.76 -9.56
N THR A 11 18.07 32.50 -10.65
CA THR A 11 17.66 31.88 -11.91
C THR A 11 18.77 31.01 -12.52
N ILE A 12 20.00 31.49 -12.52
CA ILE A 12 21.15 30.76 -13.07
C ILE A 12 21.41 29.51 -12.24
N LEU A 13 21.43 29.63 -10.90
CA LEU A 13 21.62 28.45 -10.02
C LEU A 13 20.52 27.40 -10.21
N PHE A 14 19.27 27.84 -10.32
CA PHE A 14 18.15 26.94 -10.57
C PHE A 14 18.29 26.22 -11.92
N ALA A 15 18.64 26.96 -13.00
CA ALA A 15 18.89 26.36 -14.29
C ALA A 15 20.04 25.34 -14.27
N ILE A 16 21.13 25.66 -13.57
CA ILE A 16 22.27 24.73 -13.40
C ILE A 16 21.83 23.45 -12.69
N ILE A 17 21.04 23.55 -11.61
CA ILE A 17 20.54 22.38 -10.88
C ILE A 17 19.72 21.47 -11.79
N ILE A 18 18.79 22.05 -12.58
CA ILE A 18 17.95 21.27 -13.52
C ILE A 18 18.82 20.57 -14.57
N ILE A 19 19.77 21.30 -15.19
CA ILE A 19 20.62 20.77 -16.24
C ILE A 19 21.53 19.66 -15.69
N LEU A 20 22.15 19.87 -14.52
CA LEU A 20 22.96 18.86 -13.88
C LEU A 20 22.15 17.60 -13.52
N SER A 21 20.97 17.78 -12.92
CA SER A 21 20.08 16.65 -12.59
C SER A 21 19.72 15.85 -13.84
N PHE A 22 19.43 16.51 -14.96
CA PHE A 22 19.13 15.86 -16.24
C PHE A 22 20.29 14.99 -16.71
N PHE A 23 21.53 15.53 -16.74
CA PHE A 23 22.69 14.79 -17.18
C PHE A 23 23.04 13.63 -16.23
N ILE A 24 22.91 13.84 -14.92
CA ILE A 24 23.14 12.76 -13.93
C ILE A 24 22.18 11.60 -14.19
N ASN A 25 20.89 11.88 -14.44
CA ASN A 25 19.90 10.82 -14.74
C ASN A 25 20.21 10.06 -16.03
N ILE A 26 20.83 10.69 -17.04
CA ILE A 26 21.24 10.01 -18.27
C ILE A 26 22.46 9.11 -18.07
N ILE A 27 23.41 9.56 -17.25
CA ILE A 27 24.70 8.86 -17.06
C ILE A 27 24.60 7.78 -15.97
N LYS A 28 23.70 7.96 -15.02
CA LYS A 28 23.49 7.00 -13.92
C LYS A 28 23.08 5.64 -14.49
N LYS A 29 23.69 4.57 -13.95
CA LYS A 29 23.26 3.20 -14.27
C LYS A 29 21.90 2.92 -13.64
N ASP A 30 21.02 2.28 -14.41
CA ASP A 30 19.71 1.87 -13.95
C ASP A 30 19.78 0.82 -12.83
N GLU A 31 18.92 0.96 -11.85
CA GLU A 31 18.73 0.01 -10.77
C GLU A 31 17.61 -0.97 -11.12
N ILE A 32 17.78 -2.26 -10.81
CA ILE A 32 16.81 -3.29 -11.14
C ILE A 32 15.76 -3.44 -10.02
N ILE A 33 16.19 -3.24 -8.77
CA ILE A 33 15.37 -3.49 -7.58
C ILE A 33 15.52 -2.34 -6.60
N SER A 34 14.41 -1.84 -6.08
CA SER A 34 14.41 -1.00 -4.89
C SER A 34 14.36 -1.88 -3.64
N ILE A 35 15.43 -1.84 -2.83
CA ILE A 35 15.47 -2.54 -1.54
C ILE A 35 14.48 -1.91 -0.56
N ALA A 36 14.34 -0.58 -0.58
CA ALA A 36 13.45 0.16 0.30
C ALA A 36 11.97 -0.17 0.04
N GLU A 37 11.58 -0.35 -1.24
CA GLU A 37 10.20 -0.67 -1.62
C GLU A 37 9.97 -2.18 -1.83
N ARG A 38 11.02 -3.00 -1.77
CA ARG A 38 10.97 -4.45 -2.00
C ARG A 38 10.29 -4.83 -3.32
N ARG A 39 10.54 -4.04 -4.38
CA ARG A 39 9.96 -4.25 -5.71
C ARG A 39 10.98 -4.04 -6.83
N LYS A 40 10.68 -4.61 -7.99
CA LYS A 40 11.41 -4.29 -9.22
C LYS A 40 11.09 -2.86 -9.66
N LEU A 41 12.12 -2.17 -10.13
CA LEU A 41 11.99 -0.85 -10.75
C LEU A 41 11.74 -0.99 -12.24
N GLU A 42 10.96 -0.06 -12.80
CA GLU A 42 10.71 -0.05 -14.24
C GLU A 42 12.01 0.21 -14.99
N GLN A 43 12.23 -0.53 -16.05
CA GLN A 43 13.38 -0.41 -16.93
C GLN A 43 13.00 0.37 -18.19
N PHE A 44 13.99 0.89 -18.92
CA PHE A 44 13.72 1.63 -20.15
C PHE A 44 12.84 0.81 -21.11
N PRO A 45 11.68 1.35 -21.54
CA PRO A 45 10.72 0.58 -22.33
C PRO A 45 11.24 0.32 -23.76
N SER A 46 10.88 -0.85 -24.28
CA SER A 46 11.12 -1.14 -25.69
C SER A 46 10.34 -0.17 -26.58
N VAL A 47 11.01 0.34 -27.62
CA VAL A 47 10.40 1.28 -28.58
C VAL A 47 9.74 0.50 -29.69
N SER A 48 8.43 0.67 -29.87
CA SER A 48 7.69 0.18 -31.04
C SER A 48 6.65 1.18 -31.50
N ILE A 49 6.38 1.23 -32.80
CA ILE A 49 5.39 2.15 -33.39
C ILE A 49 3.99 1.93 -32.75
N SER A 50 3.60 0.68 -32.57
CA SER A 50 2.33 0.33 -31.91
C SER A 50 2.22 0.87 -30.48
N GLN A 51 3.30 0.72 -29.69
CA GLN A 51 3.33 1.22 -28.31
C GLN A 51 3.33 2.76 -28.23
N ILE A 52 3.89 3.43 -29.21
CA ILE A 52 3.87 4.89 -29.32
C ILE A 52 2.44 5.36 -29.63
N ILE A 53 1.81 4.76 -30.66
CA ILE A 53 0.47 5.18 -31.11
C ILE A 53 -0.59 4.93 -30.02
N ASN A 54 -0.53 3.79 -29.32
CA ASN A 54 -1.49 3.47 -28.25
C ASN A 54 -1.15 4.09 -26.88
N GLY A 55 -0.06 4.87 -26.79
CA GLY A 55 0.35 5.57 -25.55
C GLY A 55 1.06 4.70 -24.51
N THR A 56 1.16 3.38 -24.72
CA THR A 56 1.77 2.47 -23.74
C THR A 56 3.24 2.77 -23.50
N PHE A 57 3.97 3.20 -24.53
CA PHE A 57 5.37 3.62 -24.42
C PHE A 57 5.50 4.78 -23.44
N PHE A 58 4.70 5.81 -23.57
CA PHE A 58 4.79 7.01 -22.72
C PHE A 58 4.45 6.70 -21.27
N ASN A 59 3.45 5.86 -21.02
CA ASN A 59 3.10 5.41 -19.67
C ASN A 59 4.24 4.62 -18.99
N LYS A 60 4.93 3.77 -19.73
CA LYS A 60 6.09 3.02 -19.21
C LYS A 60 7.30 3.93 -19.04
N PHE A 61 7.52 4.85 -19.98
CA PHE A 61 8.61 5.80 -19.90
C PHE A 61 8.47 6.73 -18.69
N ASP A 62 7.26 7.22 -18.41
CA ASP A 62 6.99 8.02 -17.21
C ASP A 62 7.31 7.26 -15.91
N LYS A 63 6.90 5.98 -15.84
CA LYS A 63 7.27 5.11 -14.72
C LYS A 63 8.78 4.90 -14.62
N TYR A 64 9.44 4.65 -15.73
CA TYR A 64 10.89 4.50 -15.81
C TYR A 64 11.61 5.73 -15.28
N VAL A 65 11.29 6.92 -15.80
CA VAL A 65 11.91 8.18 -15.35
C VAL A 65 11.68 8.41 -13.86
N THR A 66 10.49 8.10 -13.36
CA THR A 66 10.17 8.23 -11.93
C THR A 66 10.93 7.22 -11.08
N ASP A 67 11.06 5.97 -11.54
CA ASP A 67 11.73 4.90 -10.80
C ASP A 67 13.26 5.05 -10.81
N GLN A 68 13.81 5.53 -11.90
CA GLN A 68 15.26 5.69 -12.06
C GLN A 68 15.77 7.09 -11.71
N PHE A 69 14.91 7.97 -11.16
CA PHE A 69 15.31 9.32 -10.81
C PHE A 69 16.47 9.33 -9.80
N PHE A 70 17.48 10.16 -10.07
CA PHE A 70 18.63 10.35 -9.20
C PHE A 70 18.20 10.75 -7.77
N GLU A 71 18.78 10.09 -6.77
CA GLU A 71 18.43 10.32 -5.35
C GLU A 71 16.93 10.25 -5.04
N ARG A 72 16.18 9.43 -5.78
CA ARG A 72 14.74 9.24 -5.60
C ARG A 72 14.35 8.99 -4.13
N GLU A 73 15.10 8.14 -3.43
CA GLU A 73 14.83 7.83 -2.02
C GLU A 73 15.01 9.05 -1.10
N LEU A 74 15.99 9.91 -1.40
CA LEU A 74 16.18 11.16 -0.67
C LEU A 74 14.99 12.11 -0.87
N PHE A 75 14.55 12.31 -2.11
CA PHE A 75 13.39 13.17 -2.40
C PHE A 75 12.11 12.63 -1.78
N ARG A 76 11.91 11.32 -1.76
CA ARG A 76 10.80 10.67 -1.06
C ARG A 76 10.85 10.92 0.44
N LYS A 77 12.01 10.77 1.07
CA LYS A 77 12.18 11.08 2.50
C LYS A 77 11.91 12.54 2.81
N ILE A 78 12.39 13.47 1.98
CA ILE A 78 12.11 14.90 2.13
C ILE A 78 10.60 15.14 2.04
N LYS A 79 9.93 14.60 1.02
CA LYS A 79 8.48 14.72 0.84
C LYS A 79 7.72 14.22 2.06
N ILE A 80 8.00 12.99 2.52
CA ILE A 80 7.34 12.38 3.68
C ILE A 80 7.54 13.24 4.94
N ASN A 81 8.78 13.67 5.21
CA ASN A 81 9.05 14.52 6.37
C ASN A 81 8.35 15.88 6.28
N THR A 82 8.29 16.47 5.09
CA THR A 82 7.57 17.73 4.87
C THR A 82 6.07 17.55 5.11
N GLU A 83 5.47 16.49 4.58
CA GLU A 83 4.05 16.23 4.76
C GLU A 83 3.68 15.91 6.21
N LEU A 84 4.43 15.06 6.87
CA LEU A 84 4.11 14.63 8.23
C LEU A 84 4.52 15.65 9.30
N LYS A 85 5.71 16.26 9.18
CA LYS A 85 6.24 17.14 10.23
C LYS A 85 5.91 18.62 9.99
N LEU A 86 6.09 19.12 8.75
CA LEU A 86 5.88 20.53 8.45
C LEU A 86 4.40 20.83 8.21
N LEU A 87 3.71 19.99 7.41
CA LEU A 87 2.29 20.16 7.09
C LEU A 87 1.36 19.44 8.08
N SER A 88 1.92 18.77 9.10
CA SER A 88 1.17 18.08 10.15
C SER A 88 0.08 17.14 9.63
N LYS A 89 0.32 16.50 8.47
CA LYS A 89 -0.61 15.50 7.95
C LYS A 89 -0.71 14.31 8.91
N LYS A 90 -1.91 13.84 9.16
CA LYS A 90 -2.17 12.72 10.08
C LYS A 90 -1.72 11.38 9.52
N ASN A 91 -1.67 11.23 8.21
CA ASN A 91 -1.23 10.03 7.53
C ASN A 91 -0.48 10.34 6.22
N TYR A 92 0.25 9.37 5.73
CA TYR A 92 0.90 9.37 4.42
C TYR A 92 0.52 8.09 3.66
N ASN A 93 -0.12 8.21 2.51
CA ASN A 93 -0.63 7.07 1.73
C ASN A 93 -1.48 6.10 2.58
N ASN A 94 -2.39 6.64 3.38
CA ASN A 94 -3.21 5.90 4.33
C ASN A 94 -2.44 5.16 5.43
N LEU A 95 -1.14 5.41 5.58
CA LEU A 95 -0.34 4.87 6.67
C LEU A 95 -0.17 5.96 7.74
N TYR A 96 -0.34 5.58 8.99
CA TYR A 96 -0.05 6.43 10.14
C TYR A 96 0.66 5.65 11.23
N GLU A 97 1.32 6.38 12.14
CA GLU A 97 2.02 5.79 13.28
C GLU A 97 1.17 5.88 14.55
N TYR A 98 1.11 4.77 15.27
CA TYR A 98 0.51 4.72 16.61
C TYR A 98 1.32 3.77 17.50
N ASN A 99 1.85 4.26 18.62
CA ASN A 99 2.65 3.48 19.58
C ASN A 99 3.78 2.66 18.91
N ASN A 100 4.52 3.26 17.97
CA ASN A 100 5.56 2.63 17.15
C ASN A 100 5.06 1.51 16.20
N TYR A 101 3.76 1.44 15.94
CA TYR A 101 3.19 0.59 14.89
C TYR A 101 2.88 1.44 13.65
N ILE A 102 3.22 0.93 12.48
CA ILE A 102 2.72 1.47 11.23
C ILE A 102 1.37 0.79 10.95
N ILE A 103 0.34 1.59 10.83
CA ILE A 103 -1.05 1.14 10.68
C ILE A 103 -1.60 1.68 9.37
N GLU A 104 -2.23 0.82 8.60
CA GLU A 104 -2.95 1.20 7.40
C GLU A 104 -4.39 1.60 7.75
N GLN A 105 -4.80 2.77 7.29
CA GLN A 105 -6.16 3.25 7.43
C GLN A 105 -6.98 2.82 6.23
N ILE A 106 -7.73 1.74 6.39
CA ILE A 106 -8.67 1.26 5.37
C ILE A 106 -10.03 1.87 5.66
N TYR A 107 -10.51 2.75 4.77
CA TYR A 107 -11.81 3.41 4.88
C TYR A 107 -12.21 4.05 3.55
N PRO A 108 -13.49 4.00 3.15
CA PRO A 108 -14.56 3.19 3.74
C PRO A 108 -14.45 1.70 3.40
N LEU A 109 -15.34 0.88 3.93
CA LEU A 109 -15.46 -0.54 3.51
C LEU A 109 -15.79 -0.59 2.02
N ASN A 110 -14.97 -1.32 1.26
CA ASN A 110 -15.25 -1.57 -0.16
C ASN A 110 -16.18 -2.80 -0.30
N GLU A 111 -17.47 -2.58 -0.17
CA GLU A 111 -18.49 -3.64 -0.26
C GLU A 111 -18.41 -4.41 -1.59
N LYS A 112 -18.09 -3.73 -2.69
CA LYS A 112 -17.92 -4.40 -3.99
C LYS A 112 -16.80 -5.44 -3.95
N SER A 113 -15.69 -5.13 -3.29
CA SER A 113 -14.60 -6.09 -3.10
C SER A 113 -15.01 -7.26 -2.21
N VAL A 114 -15.77 -7.00 -1.14
CA VAL A 114 -16.31 -8.05 -0.26
C VAL A 114 -17.24 -8.98 -1.02
N LEU A 115 -18.15 -8.43 -1.82
CA LEU A 115 -19.05 -9.22 -2.66
C LEU A 115 -18.30 -10.03 -3.72
N ASN A 116 -17.27 -9.46 -4.34
CA ASN A 116 -16.43 -10.18 -5.30
C ASN A 116 -15.71 -11.37 -4.66
N ILE A 117 -15.15 -11.21 -3.46
CA ILE A 117 -14.52 -12.31 -2.72
C ILE A 117 -15.57 -13.37 -2.37
N SER A 118 -16.74 -12.98 -1.86
CA SER A 118 -17.83 -13.90 -1.54
C SER A 118 -18.25 -14.73 -2.76
N ASN A 119 -18.43 -14.09 -3.91
CA ASN A 119 -18.79 -14.76 -5.14
C ASN A 119 -17.71 -15.76 -5.60
N LYS A 120 -16.43 -15.43 -5.43
CA LYS A 120 -15.32 -16.35 -5.73
C LYS A 120 -15.33 -17.57 -4.81
N ILE A 121 -15.62 -17.39 -3.52
CA ILE A 121 -15.75 -18.52 -2.58
C ILE A 121 -16.91 -19.41 -2.95
N ILE A 122 -18.06 -18.82 -3.35
CA ILE A 122 -19.24 -19.57 -3.82
C ILE A 122 -18.88 -20.37 -5.08
N GLU A 123 -18.23 -19.74 -6.07
CA GLU A 123 -17.78 -20.41 -7.30
C GLU A 123 -16.84 -21.59 -7.00
N ILE A 124 -15.91 -21.44 -6.07
CA ILE A 124 -15.02 -22.52 -5.63
C ILE A 124 -15.80 -23.66 -4.98
N LYS A 125 -16.76 -23.31 -4.09
CA LYS A 125 -17.63 -24.30 -3.45
C LYS A 125 -18.39 -25.10 -4.50
N GLU A 126 -19.06 -24.45 -5.41
CA GLU A 126 -19.90 -25.10 -6.44
C GLU A 126 -19.08 -25.99 -7.37
N LYS A 127 -17.85 -25.59 -7.69
CA LYS A 127 -17.02 -26.29 -8.66
C LYS A 127 -16.22 -27.47 -8.08
N TYR A 128 -15.79 -27.36 -6.82
CA TYR A 128 -14.79 -28.27 -6.27
C TYR A 128 -15.22 -28.99 -4.99
N LEU A 129 -16.29 -28.53 -4.30
CA LEU A 129 -16.70 -29.09 -3.03
C LEU A 129 -18.03 -29.85 -3.17
N THR A 130 -18.20 -30.83 -2.28
CA THR A 130 -19.41 -31.65 -2.15
C THR A 130 -20.09 -31.38 -0.82
N GLU A 131 -21.27 -31.93 -0.58
CA GLU A 131 -21.99 -31.81 0.69
C GLU A 131 -21.24 -32.44 1.88
N ASN A 132 -20.28 -33.32 1.61
CA ASN A 132 -19.43 -33.92 2.64
C ASN A 132 -18.35 -32.98 3.17
N ASN A 133 -18.08 -31.85 2.47
CA ASN A 133 -17.08 -30.90 2.87
C ASN A 133 -17.64 -29.92 3.90
N LYS A 134 -16.93 -29.78 5.02
CA LYS A 134 -17.20 -28.75 6.03
C LYS A 134 -16.37 -27.52 5.72
N ILE A 135 -17.04 -26.37 5.62
CA ILE A 135 -16.40 -25.11 5.29
C ILE A 135 -16.39 -24.23 6.54
N TYR A 136 -15.23 -23.74 6.89
CA TYR A 136 -15.01 -22.77 7.96
C TYR A 136 -14.36 -21.52 7.37
N TYR A 137 -14.74 -20.36 7.86
CA TYR A 137 -14.09 -19.12 7.48
C TYR A 137 -13.96 -18.18 8.68
N SER A 138 -13.01 -17.27 8.58
CA SER A 138 -12.72 -16.28 9.60
C SER A 138 -12.27 -14.98 8.95
N ILE A 139 -12.49 -13.86 9.61
CA ILE A 139 -11.99 -12.56 9.23
C ILE A 139 -10.83 -12.23 10.17
N ILE A 140 -9.69 -11.88 9.59
CA ILE A 140 -8.54 -11.39 10.35
C ILE A 140 -8.68 -9.86 10.42
N PRO A 141 -8.93 -9.26 11.60
CA PRO A 141 -8.99 -7.82 11.72
C PRO A 141 -7.63 -7.20 11.42
N ASP A 142 -7.59 -6.02 10.81
CA ASP A 142 -6.37 -5.27 10.68
C ASP A 142 -5.99 -4.57 12.00
N LYS A 143 -4.78 -4.00 12.05
CA LYS A 143 -4.29 -3.30 13.25
C LYS A 143 -5.17 -2.12 13.67
N ASN A 144 -5.84 -1.46 12.71
CA ASN A 144 -6.69 -0.30 12.98
C ASN A 144 -7.91 -0.66 13.83
N TYR A 145 -8.37 -1.92 13.77
CA TYR A 145 -9.46 -2.43 14.63
C TYR A 145 -9.17 -2.20 16.12
N PHE A 146 -7.94 -2.40 16.56
CA PHE A 146 -7.53 -2.35 17.97
C PHE A 146 -7.22 -0.93 18.48
N ILE A 147 -7.34 0.10 17.63
CA ILE A 147 -7.01 1.47 18.03
C ILE A 147 -8.25 2.19 18.55
N ASN A 148 -8.23 2.57 19.83
CA ASN A 148 -9.31 3.32 20.48
C ASN A 148 -9.22 4.84 20.23
N LYS A 149 -8.94 5.26 19.01
CA LYS A 149 -8.97 6.66 18.61
C LYS A 149 -10.13 6.90 17.64
N ASP A 150 -10.55 8.16 17.51
CA ASP A 150 -11.51 8.63 16.50
C ASP A 150 -10.88 8.56 15.07
N ASN A 151 -10.28 7.45 14.76
CA ASN A 151 -9.74 7.17 13.43
C ASN A 151 -10.84 6.58 12.55
N LEU A 152 -10.79 6.92 11.27
CA LEU A 152 -11.65 6.29 10.27
C LEU A 152 -11.32 4.80 10.19
N LYS A 153 -12.31 3.96 10.39
CA LYS A 153 -12.23 2.48 10.33
C LYS A 153 -13.27 1.95 9.38
N ILE A 154 -13.03 0.78 8.83
CA ILE A 154 -14.09 0.04 8.14
C ILE A 154 -15.19 -0.33 9.15
N ASP A 155 -16.39 -0.44 8.66
CA ASP A 155 -17.49 -1.01 9.44
C ASP A 155 -17.34 -2.55 9.47
N TYR A 156 -16.71 -3.04 10.54
CA TYR A 156 -16.50 -4.48 10.71
C TYR A 156 -17.80 -5.25 10.91
N ASN A 157 -18.82 -4.62 11.51
CA ASN A 157 -20.13 -5.26 11.67
C ASN A 157 -20.80 -5.45 10.30
N ASN A 158 -20.74 -4.44 9.44
CA ASN A 158 -21.25 -4.55 8.08
C ASN A 158 -20.46 -5.60 7.28
N LEU A 159 -19.13 -5.64 7.41
CA LEU A 159 -18.30 -6.67 6.79
C LEU A 159 -18.69 -8.09 7.23
N GLU A 160 -18.85 -8.30 8.56
CA GLU A 160 -19.28 -9.59 9.11
C GLU A 160 -20.68 -9.97 8.60
N ASN A 161 -21.63 -9.02 8.56
CA ASN A 161 -22.99 -9.25 8.10
C ASN A 161 -23.03 -9.67 6.62
N ILE A 162 -22.33 -8.94 5.75
CA ILE A 162 -22.26 -9.26 4.30
C ILE A 162 -21.71 -10.69 4.10
N LEU A 163 -20.60 -11.02 4.78
CA LEU A 163 -19.99 -12.34 4.64
C LEU A 163 -20.85 -13.45 5.20
N ASN A 164 -21.49 -13.26 6.37
CA ASN A 164 -22.38 -14.24 6.98
C ASN A 164 -23.62 -14.50 6.10
N GLU A 165 -24.18 -13.46 5.47
CA GLU A 165 -25.27 -13.60 4.53
C GLU A 165 -24.88 -14.38 3.27
N LYS A 166 -23.74 -14.01 2.67
CA LYS A 166 -23.29 -14.61 1.40
C LYS A 166 -22.68 -16.00 1.57
N LEU A 167 -22.03 -16.28 2.68
CA LEU A 167 -21.36 -17.55 2.98
C LEU A 167 -22.14 -18.38 4.01
N ASN A 168 -23.46 -18.34 3.98
CA ASN A 168 -24.36 -19.03 4.92
C ASN A 168 -24.20 -20.55 4.96
N PHE A 169 -23.55 -21.14 3.97
CA PHE A 169 -23.19 -22.56 3.90
C PHE A 169 -21.93 -22.91 4.71
N GLY A 170 -21.16 -21.90 5.13
CA GLY A 170 -19.94 -22.06 5.92
C GLY A 170 -20.16 -21.67 7.38
N LYS A 171 -19.32 -22.19 8.28
CA LYS A 171 -19.34 -21.80 9.68
C LYS A 171 -18.35 -20.66 9.90
N TYR A 172 -18.84 -19.48 10.27
CA TYR A 172 -18.01 -18.37 10.69
C TYR A 172 -17.39 -18.61 12.06
N ILE A 173 -16.06 -18.43 12.17
CA ILE A 173 -15.33 -18.49 13.44
C ILE A 173 -14.78 -17.09 13.71
N ARG A 174 -15.40 -16.37 14.64
CA ARG A 174 -14.94 -15.04 15.05
C ARG A 174 -13.70 -15.14 15.93
N ILE A 175 -12.64 -14.45 15.51
CA ILE A 175 -11.33 -14.49 16.20
C ILE A 175 -10.88 -13.12 16.74
N PHE A 176 -11.70 -12.07 16.57
CA PHE A 176 -11.33 -10.69 16.92
C PHE A 176 -10.93 -10.58 18.39
N ASP A 177 -11.67 -11.24 19.29
CA ASP A 177 -11.44 -11.19 20.74
C ASP A 177 -10.22 -12.02 21.19
N LEU A 178 -9.63 -12.81 20.27
CA LEU A 178 -8.43 -13.59 20.51
C LEU A 178 -7.15 -12.84 20.12
N LEU A 179 -7.29 -11.67 19.51
CA LEU A 179 -6.18 -10.87 18.99
C LEU A 179 -6.11 -9.52 19.70
N GLN A 180 -4.94 -8.95 19.70
CA GLN A 180 -4.64 -7.62 20.19
C GLN A 180 -3.55 -6.99 19.32
N LEU A 181 -3.31 -5.68 19.43
CA LEU A 181 -2.33 -4.97 18.61
C LEU A 181 -0.91 -5.57 18.68
N GLU A 182 -0.53 -6.06 19.86
CA GLU A 182 0.78 -6.66 20.14
C GLU A 182 1.01 -7.99 19.42
N ASP A 183 -0.06 -8.63 18.94
CA ASP A 183 0.02 -9.86 18.15
C ASP A 183 0.41 -9.61 16.69
N TYR A 184 0.56 -8.34 16.28
CA TYR A 184 0.99 -7.93 14.94
C TYR A 184 2.43 -7.43 14.92
N TYR A 185 3.07 -7.53 13.75
CA TYR A 185 4.37 -6.88 13.53
C TYR A 185 4.22 -5.35 13.49
N LYS A 186 5.23 -4.64 14.01
CA LYS A 186 5.19 -3.17 14.09
C LYS A 186 5.11 -2.49 12.73
N THR A 187 5.90 -2.95 11.78
CA THR A 187 6.06 -2.31 10.46
C THR A 187 5.45 -3.10 9.31
N ASP A 188 4.84 -4.24 9.60
CA ASP A 188 4.22 -5.12 8.63
C ASP A 188 2.73 -5.33 8.99
N SER A 189 1.86 -5.53 8.02
CA SER A 189 0.41 -5.74 8.25
C SER A 189 0.07 -7.10 8.85
N HIS A 190 1.01 -8.06 8.80
CA HIS A 190 0.76 -9.42 9.25
C HIS A 190 0.81 -9.56 10.78
N TRP A 191 0.08 -10.53 11.26
CA TRP A 191 0.19 -11.04 12.63
C TRP A 191 1.47 -11.87 12.82
N LYS A 192 1.89 -12.03 14.07
CA LYS A 192 3.04 -12.83 14.44
C LYS A 192 2.62 -14.30 14.59
N GLN A 193 3.28 -15.20 13.86
CA GLN A 193 2.92 -16.61 13.85
C GLN A 193 3.00 -17.25 15.25
N GLU A 194 4.01 -16.89 16.03
CA GLU A 194 4.20 -17.37 17.39
C GLU A 194 3.08 -16.98 18.37
N LYS A 195 2.22 -16.02 17.99
CA LYS A 195 1.08 -15.57 18.81
C LYS A 195 -0.25 -16.24 18.45
N LEU A 196 -0.28 -17.12 17.43
CA LEU A 196 -1.51 -17.68 16.88
C LEU A 196 -1.99 -18.96 17.56
N ILE A 197 -1.31 -19.45 18.61
CA ILE A 197 -1.67 -20.71 19.29
C ILE A 197 -3.13 -20.70 19.77
N LYS A 198 -3.58 -19.59 20.39
CA LYS A 198 -4.98 -19.45 20.85
C LYS A 198 -5.99 -19.49 19.69
N ILE A 199 -5.60 -19.00 18.52
CA ILE A 199 -6.44 -19.04 17.33
C ILE A 199 -6.49 -20.45 16.78
N ALA A 200 -5.34 -21.13 16.65
CA ALA A 200 -5.29 -22.51 16.19
C ALA A 200 -6.11 -23.48 17.09
N GLN A 201 -6.19 -23.21 18.39
CA GLN A 201 -7.01 -23.99 19.32
C GLN A 201 -8.53 -23.73 19.17
N LYS A 202 -8.92 -22.64 18.50
CA LYS A 202 -10.32 -22.29 18.25
C LYS A 202 -10.91 -23.01 17.04
N PHE A 203 -10.06 -23.40 16.08
CA PHE A 203 -10.43 -24.18 14.90
C PHE A 203 -10.39 -25.69 15.18
#